data_03d1a15ff49f17651890e84cebf12faa
#
_entry.id   03d1a15ff49f17651890e84cebf12faa
#
_cell.length_a   1.000
_cell.length_b   1.000
_cell.length_c   1.000
_cell.angle_alpha   90.00
_cell.angle_beta   90.00
_cell.angle_gamma   90.00
#
_symmetry.space_group_name_H-M   'P 1'
#
loop_
_entity.id
_entity.type
_entity.pdbx_description
1 polymer ?
#
loop_
_entity_poly.entity_id
_entity_poly.type
_entity_poly.pdbx_seq_one_letter_code
_entity_poly.pdbx_strand_id
1 'polypeptide(L)'
;RLVRALDQTAVIKYLTDKGLFPNYAFPEEGVKLTSLLSRRAEDEEGLAPVEYQRPASAALDEFAPGQYFYANGRQVRIERIEMTAEDLEDWRFCQSCSYAIKRLEGTEYRACPKCGDEMWDDTGSDHPVVTLRAVRSFSTEGAAAIRDQDQRQRQQFDRSLLPFYSASDIEAAWFAQTEGASPFGFEFIAECVFRDFNFGRRTGESVGPKIAGDRRKSSPFLICRHCGVLQKPAVEEDQPGDHPPDCPASDGKLPRGEWERESFLMRSFPTEAIRVVIPVAGSLDDDDAKSFVAGINLGMQRHFAGKIDHIRS
;
A
#
# COMPACT_ATOMS: atom_id res chain seq x y z
N ARG A 1 -27.26 -20.22 -12.72
CA ARG A 1 -26.03 -19.41 -12.79
C ARG A 1 -26.22 -18.04 -12.13
N LEU A 2 -27.32 -17.34 -12.38
CA LEU A 2 -27.60 -16.01 -11.80
C LEU A 2 -27.68 -16.03 -10.26
N VAL A 3 -28.34 -17.02 -9.66
CA VAL A 3 -28.49 -17.15 -8.21
C VAL A 3 -27.14 -17.36 -7.52
N ARG A 4 -26.25 -18.18 -8.09
CA ARG A 4 -24.91 -18.39 -7.54
C ARG A 4 -24.00 -17.15 -7.62
N ALA A 5 -24.17 -16.32 -8.66
CA ALA A 5 -23.44 -15.06 -8.78
C ALA A 5 -23.93 -14.02 -7.76
N LEU A 6 -25.24 -14.01 -7.44
CA LEU A 6 -25.82 -13.17 -6.41
C LEU A 6 -25.40 -13.59 -4.99
N ASP A 7 -25.31 -14.89 -4.71
CA ASP A 7 -24.86 -15.41 -3.41
C ASP A 7 -23.37 -15.09 -3.12
N GLN A 8 -22.58 -14.81 -4.13
CA GLN A 8 -21.15 -14.48 -4.00
C GLN A 8 -20.88 -12.97 -4.00
N THR A 9 -21.86 -12.15 -4.32
CA THR A 9 -21.69 -10.70 -4.37
C THR A 9 -22.18 -10.08 -3.05
N ALA A 10 -21.33 -9.28 -2.39
CA ALA A 10 -21.74 -8.53 -1.21
C ALA A 10 -22.99 -7.70 -1.53
N VAL A 11 -24.04 -7.84 -0.74
CA VAL A 11 -25.35 -7.21 -0.98
C VAL A 11 -25.22 -5.70 -1.23
N ILE A 12 -24.37 -5.04 -0.46
CA ILE A 12 -24.09 -3.61 -0.58
C ILE A 12 -23.51 -3.27 -1.95
N LYS A 13 -22.51 -4.04 -2.41
CA LYS A 13 -21.91 -3.85 -3.74
C LYS A 13 -22.96 -4.01 -4.84
N TYR A 14 -23.80 -5.05 -4.77
CA TYR A 14 -24.87 -5.26 -5.73
C TYR A 14 -25.89 -4.09 -5.79
N LEU A 15 -26.26 -3.56 -4.61
CA LEU A 15 -27.20 -2.44 -4.52
C LEU A 15 -26.59 -1.12 -5.03
N THR A 16 -25.28 -0.94 -4.83
CA THR A 16 -24.53 0.21 -5.36
C THR A 16 -24.42 0.12 -6.88
N ASP A 17 -24.04 -1.05 -7.43
CA ASP A 17 -23.93 -1.29 -8.86
C ASP A 17 -25.27 -1.12 -9.61
N LYS A 18 -26.39 -1.28 -8.90
CA LYS A 18 -27.75 -1.03 -9.39
C LYS A 18 -28.24 0.40 -9.19
N GLY A 19 -27.39 1.29 -8.65
CA GLY A 19 -27.75 2.69 -8.39
C GLY A 19 -28.81 2.88 -7.30
N LEU A 20 -29.08 1.84 -6.50
CA LEU A 20 -30.02 1.90 -5.38
C LEU A 20 -29.42 2.57 -4.14
N PHE A 21 -28.10 2.50 -4.00
CA PHE A 21 -27.32 3.30 -3.08
C PHE A 21 -26.38 4.21 -3.86
N PRO A 22 -26.15 5.44 -3.38
CA PRO A 22 -25.10 6.27 -3.94
C PRO A 22 -23.76 5.55 -3.79
N ASN A 23 -22.90 5.67 -4.80
CA ASN A 23 -21.56 5.10 -4.78
C ASN A 23 -20.66 5.92 -3.83
N TYR A 24 -21.05 5.97 -2.56
CA TYR A 24 -20.14 6.43 -1.53
C TYR A 24 -19.06 5.36 -1.42
N ALA A 25 -17.80 5.77 -1.44
CA ALA A 25 -16.71 4.91 -1.06
C ALA A 25 -17.04 4.34 0.32
N PHE A 26 -17.57 3.11 0.36
CA PHE A 26 -17.76 2.41 1.62
C PHE A 26 -16.40 2.42 2.31
N PRO A 27 -16.35 2.72 3.61
CA PRO A 27 -15.08 2.76 4.31
C PRO A 27 -14.36 1.44 4.03
N GLU A 28 -13.17 1.55 3.46
CA GLU A 28 -12.29 0.39 3.31
C GLU A 28 -12.21 -0.32 4.65
N GLU A 29 -12.16 -1.65 4.62
CA GLU A 29 -11.88 -2.42 5.82
C GLU A 29 -10.64 -1.84 6.47
N GLY A 30 -10.79 -1.35 7.71
CA GLY A 30 -9.68 -0.76 8.44
C GLY A 30 -8.66 -1.82 8.81
N VAL A 31 -7.38 -1.46 8.81
CA VAL A 31 -6.32 -2.31 9.33
C VAL A 31 -6.38 -2.32 10.86
N LYS A 32 -6.30 -3.50 11.43
CA LYS A 32 -6.35 -3.74 12.88
C LYS A 32 -4.93 -3.80 13.45
N LEU A 33 -4.68 -3.07 14.54
CA LEU A 33 -3.51 -3.24 15.39
C LEU A 33 -3.95 -3.92 16.69
N THR A 34 -3.38 -5.08 16.98
CA THR A 34 -3.51 -5.74 18.29
C THR A 34 -2.22 -5.51 19.07
N SER A 35 -2.29 -4.71 20.12
CA SER A 35 -1.17 -4.48 21.04
C SER A 35 -1.31 -5.38 22.26
N LEU A 36 -0.34 -6.24 22.48
CA LEU A 36 -0.26 -7.10 23.66
C LEU A 36 0.60 -6.41 24.72
N LEU A 37 -0.01 -6.06 25.85
CA LEU A 37 0.62 -5.33 26.94
C LEU A 37 0.80 -6.25 28.14
N SER A 38 2.04 -6.50 28.54
CA SER A 38 2.40 -7.24 29.75
C SER A 38 2.63 -6.28 30.91
N ARG A 39 2.29 -6.69 32.14
CA ARG A 39 2.64 -5.94 33.35
C ARG A 39 4.12 -6.07 33.69
N ARG A 40 4.73 -7.22 33.39
CA ARG A 40 6.17 -7.50 33.57
C ARG A 40 6.70 -8.17 32.32
N ALA A 41 7.98 -7.99 32.04
CA ALA A 41 8.63 -8.59 30.87
C ALA A 41 8.59 -10.15 30.86
N GLU A 42 8.38 -10.77 32.03
CA GLU A 42 8.39 -12.23 32.23
C GLU A 42 6.98 -12.86 32.28
N ASP A 43 5.92 -12.04 32.27
CA ASP A 43 4.52 -12.52 32.39
C ASP A 43 3.93 -12.83 31.02
N GLU A 44 4.10 -14.02 30.48
CA GLU A 44 3.42 -14.47 29.27
C GLU A 44 1.90 -14.67 29.46
N GLU A 45 1.44 -15.02 30.67
CA GLU A 45 0.04 -15.30 30.99
C GLU A 45 -0.83 -14.06 31.27
N GLY A 46 -0.25 -12.87 31.36
CA GLY A 46 -0.93 -11.64 31.74
C GLY A 46 -1.13 -10.60 30.63
N LEU A 47 -1.01 -10.99 29.35
CA LEU A 47 -1.13 -10.08 28.21
C LEU A 47 -2.58 -9.64 27.99
N ALA A 48 -2.87 -8.37 28.29
CA ALA A 48 -4.15 -7.76 27.97
C ALA A 48 -4.09 -7.18 26.54
N PRO A 49 -4.88 -7.68 25.57
CA PRO A 49 -4.93 -7.13 24.23
C PRO A 49 -5.63 -5.76 24.23
N VAL A 50 -5.00 -4.80 23.58
CA VAL A 50 -5.61 -3.51 23.26
C VAL A 50 -5.68 -3.39 21.74
N GLU A 51 -6.87 -3.13 21.24
CA GLU A 51 -7.12 -3.07 19.80
C GLU A 51 -7.29 -1.63 19.33
N TYR A 52 -6.68 -1.34 18.20
CA TYR A 52 -6.83 -0.09 17.47
C TYR A 52 -7.17 -0.41 16.02
N GLN A 53 -7.89 0.49 15.38
CA GLN A 53 -8.21 0.37 13.95
C GLN A 53 -7.94 1.69 13.25
N ARG A 54 -7.38 1.61 12.04
CA ARG A 54 -7.14 2.74 11.16
C ARG A 54 -7.65 2.46 9.76
N PRO A 55 -8.15 3.47 9.03
CA PRO A 55 -8.41 3.32 7.60
C PRO A 55 -7.16 2.79 6.89
N ALA A 56 -7.32 1.89 5.93
CA ALA A 56 -6.19 1.23 5.27
C ALA A 56 -5.19 2.23 4.65
N SER A 57 -5.68 3.39 4.19
CA SER A 57 -4.83 4.46 3.66
C SER A 57 -3.86 5.05 4.70
N ALA A 58 -4.33 5.28 5.92
CA ALA A 58 -3.49 5.78 7.01
C ALA A 58 -2.60 4.68 7.60
N ALA A 59 -3.12 3.45 7.64
CA ALA A 59 -2.42 2.31 8.21
C ALA A 59 -1.14 1.93 7.45
N LEU A 60 -1.08 2.18 6.14
CA LEU A 60 0.16 1.95 5.36
C LEU A 60 1.36 2.75 5.89
N ASP A 61 1.13 3.87 6.57
CA ASP A 61 2.18 4.66 7.24
C ASP A 61 2.19 4.43 8.74
N GLU A 62 1.01 4.57 9.41
CA GLU A 62 0.91 4.53 10.86
C GLU A 62 1.19 3.13 11.44
N PHE A 63 0.85 2.07 10.69
CA PHE A 63 1.04 0.68 11.08
C PHE A 63 2.13 -0.02 10.28
N ALA A 64 2.99 0.74 9.60
CA ALA A 64 4.15 0.18 8.92
C ALA A 64 5.10 -0.49 9.94
N PRO A 65 5.73 -1.64 9.59
CA PRO A 65 6.64 -2.32 10.48
C PRO A 65 7.76 -1.42 11.00
N GLY A 66 7.97 -1.45 12.30
CA GLY A 66 8.95 -0.63 13.02
C GLY A 66 8.51 0.81 13.30
N GLN A 67 7.31 1.22 12.86
CA GLN A 67 6.75 2.53 13.20
C GLN A 67 6.21 2.53 14.63
N TYR A 68 6.24 3.71 15.27
CA TYR A 68 5.61 3.92 16.55
C TYR A 68 4.21 4.50 16.35
N PHE A 69 3.23 3.85 16.94
CA PHE A 69 1.85 4.30 16.97
C PHE A 69 1.49 4.86 18.35
N TYR A 70 0.83 6.01 18.35
CA TYR A 70 0.49 6.76 19.57
C TYR A 70 -1.03 6.84 19.73
N ALA A 71 -1.56 6.23 20.78
CA ALA A 71 -2.98 6.32 21.12
C ALA A 71 -3.23 6.08 22.60
N ASN A 72 -4.26 6.74 23.15
CA ASN A 72 -4.71 6.57 24.54
C ASN A 72 -3.59 6.69 25.59
N GLY A 73 -2.68 7.66 25.41
CA GLY A 73 -1.54 7.86 26.33
C GLY A 73 -0.46 6.78 26.23
N ARG A 74 -0.48 5.98 25.19
CA ARG A 74 0.48 4.89 24.95
C ARG A 74 1.21 5.08 23.62
N GLN A 75 2.45 4.61 23.60
CA GLN A 75 3.30 4.47 22.42
C GLN A 75 3.59 2.99 22.24
N VAL A 76 3.28 2.44 21.07
CA VAL A 76 3.55 1.04 20.75
C VAL A 76 4.28 0.93 19.42
N ARG A 77 5.30 0.08 19.36
CA ARG A 77 6.05 -0.18 18.13
C ARG A 77 5.40 -1.32 17.36
N ILE A 78 5.23 -1.14 16.05
CA ILE A 78 4.71 -2.20 15.18
C ILE A 78 5.84 -3.19 14.91
N GLU A 79 5.69 -4.43 15.38
CA GLU A 79 6.76 -5.43 15.32
C GLU A 79 6.46 -6.59 14.38
N ARG A 80 5.18 -6.80 14.06
CA ARG A 80 4.75 -7.94 13.27
C ARG A 80 3.56 -7.60 12.39
N ILE A 81 3.60 -8.05 11.13
CA ILE A 81 2.41 -8.13 10.27
C ILE A 81 1.73 -9.48 10.56
N GLU A 82 0.41 -9.49 10.77
CA GLU A 82 -0.34 -10.74 10.85
C GLU A 82 -0.50 -11.33 9.45
N MET A 83 0.32 -12.32 9.15
CA MET A 83 0.35 -12.96 7.84
C MET A 83 0.82 -14.42 7.93
N THR A 84 0.52 -15.17 6.90
CA THR A 84 1.08 -16.48 6.60
C THR A 84 2.01 -16.39 5.38
N ALA A 85 2.71 -17.48 5.07
CA ALA A 85 3.56 -17.52 3.88
C ALA A 85 2.80 -17.30 2.56
N GLU A 86 1.51 -17.60 2.53
CA GLU A 86 0.63 -17.46 1.36
C GLU A 86 0.19 -16.00 1.13
N ASP A 87 0.27 -15.15 2.17
CA ASP A 87 -0.05 -13.72 2.07
C ASP A 87 1.09 -12.90 1.45
N LEU A 88 2.29 -13.49 1.32
CA LEU A 88 3.42 -12.88 0.64
C LEU A 88 3.34 -13.21 -0.84
N GLU A 89 3.00 -12.22 -1.63
CA GLU A 89 2.78 -12.34 -3.06
C GLU A 89 3.94 -11.75 -3.85
N ASP A 90 4.41 -12.46 -4.90
CA ASP A 90 5.40 -11.89 -5.81
C ASP A 90 4.70 -10.99 -6.84
N TRP A 91 5.14 -9.75 -6.92
CA TRP A 91 4.64 -8.75 -7.85
C TRP A 91 5.74 -8.29 -8.77
N ARG A 92 5.40 -8.11 -10.04
CA ARG A 92 6.28 -7.55 -11.05
C ARG A 92 5.93 -6.09 -11.30
N PHE A 93 6.95 -5.23 -11.24
CA PHE A 93 6.85 -3.79 -11.43
C PHE A 93 7.60 -3.37 -12.68
N CYS A 94 6.97 -2.59 -13.56
CA CYS A 94 7.67 -2.04 -14.71
C CYS A 94 8.68 -0.97 -14.26
N GLN A 95 9.87 -0.98 -14.86
CA GLN A 95 10.89 0.02 -14.57
C GLN A 95 10.61 1.36 -15.26
N SER A 96 9.85 1.36 -16.36
CA SER A 96 9.62 2.53 -17.22
C SER A 96 8.24 3.16 -17.08
N CYS A 97 7.25 2.45 -16.48
CA CYS A 97 5.91 2.99 -16.26
C CYS A 97 5.28 2.48 -14.97
N SER A 98 4.12 3.06 -14.59
CA SER A 98 3.36 2.72 -13.37
C SER A 98 2.63 1.36 -13.44
N TYR A 99 3.02 0.44 -14.33
CA TYR A 99 2.37 -0.87 -14.43
C TYR A 99 2.96 -1.85 -13.41
N ALA A 100 2.09 -2.45 -12.63
CA ALA A 100 2.45 -3.49 -11.68
C ALA A 100 1.37 -4.58 -11.67
N ILE A 101 1.79 -5.84 -11.63
CA ILE A 101 0.87 -6.97 -11.62
C ILE A 101 1.40 -8.09 -10.72
N LYS A 102 0.48 -8.80 -10.06
CA LYS A 102 0.81 -10.02 -9.33
C LYS A 102 1.33 -11.06 -10.33
N ARG A 103 2.47 -11.66 -10.02
CA ARG A 103 3.04 -12.74 -10.82
C ARG A 103 2.17 -13.98 -10.65
N LEU A 104 1.46 -14.34 -11.71
CA LEU A 104 0.72 -15.58 -11.81
C LEU A 104 1.58 -16.57 -12.59
N GLU A 105 1.65 -17.82 -12.13
CA GLU A 105 2.29 -18.89 -12.89
C GLU A 105 1.66 -18.96 -14.29
N GLY A 106 2.48 -18.93 -15.34
CA GLY A 106 2.07 -19.04 -16.73
C GLY A 106 1.73 -17.75 -17.47
N THR A 107 1.81 -16.57 -16.86
CA THR A 107 1.70 -15.27 -17.55
C THR A 107 3.08 -14.67 -17.81
N GLU A 108 3.78 -15.18 -18.80
CA GLU A 108 5.09 -14.67 -19.21
C GLU A 108 4.95 -13.68 -20.37
N TYR A 109 4.83 -12.40 -20.04
CA TYR A 109 5.04 -11.34 -21.03
C TYR A 109 6.53 -11.02 -21.09
N ARG A 110 7.12 -11.02 -22.29
CA ARG A 110 8.53 -10.65 -22.52
C ARG A 110 8.78 -9.15 -22.40
N ALA A 111 7.74 -8.35 -22.57
CA ALA A 111 7.79 -6.90 -22.48
C ALA A 111 6.58 -6.40 -21.67
N CYS A 112 6.70 -5.21 -21.08
CA CYS A 112 5.62 -4.61 -20.31
C CYS A 112 4.35 -4.44 -21.17
N PRO A 113 3.20 -4.98 -20.74
CA PRO A 113 1.95 -4.89 -21.52
C PRO A 113 1.46 -3.46 -21.71
N LYS A 114 1.88 -2.52 -20.86
CA LYS A 114 1.44 -1.12 -20.89
C LYS A 114 2.34 -0.23 -21.77
N CYS A 115 3.67 -0.37 -21.67
CA CYS A 115 4.60 0.53 -22.35
C CYS A 115 5.59 -0.16 -23.29
N GLY A 116 5.61 -1.49 -23.36
CA GLY A 116 6.51 -2.24 -24.22
C GLY A 116 7.95 -2.35 -23.72
N ASP A 117 8.24 -1.95 -22.48
CA ASP A 117 9.58 -2.00 -21.90
C ASP A 117 10.10 -3.44 -21.85
N GLU A 118 11.25 -3.70 -22.49
CA GLU A 118 11.90 -5.03 -22.58
C GLU A 118 12.54 -5.45 -21.23
N MET A 119 12.85 -4.50 -20.34
CA MET A 119 13.35 -4.80 -19.00
C MET A 119 12.28 -5.42 -18.07
N TRP A 120 11.06 -5.58 -18.60
CA TRP A 120 9.95 -6.22 -17.88
C TRP A 120 10.26 -7.64 -17.43
N ASP A 121 11.00 -8.40 -18.24
CA ASP A 121 11.34 -9.81 -17.96
C ASP A 121 12.57 -9.98 -17.05
N ASP A 122 13.17 -8.89 -16.60
CA ASP A 122 14.27 -8.93 -15.63
C ASP A 122 13.74 -9.39 -14.26
N THR A 123 14.41 -10.36 -13.64
CA THR A 123 14.11 -10.86 -12.30
C THR A 123 14.22 -9.78 -11.22
N GLY A 124 15.02 -8.74 -11.44
CA GLY A 124 15.11 -7.56 -10.58
C GLY A 124 13.84 -6.70 -10.56
N SER A 125 12.86 -7.00 -11.43
CA SER A 125 11.54 -6.36 -11.45
C SER A 125 10.53 -7.04 -10.53
N ASP A 126 10.86 -8.22 -9.97
CA ASP A 126 9.98 -9.00 -9.09
C ASP A 126 10.27 -8.64 -7.62
N HIS A 127 9.23 -8.26 -6.88
CA HIS A 127 9.34 -7.90 -5.47
C HIS A 127 8.22 -8.54 -4.65
N PRO A 128 8.53 -9.07 -3.46
CA PRO A 128 7.52 -9.55 -2.53
C PRO A 128 6.67 -8.40 -1.99
N VAL A 129 5.36 -8.62 -1.95
CA VAL A 129 4.38 -7.64 -1.48
C VAL A 129 3.41 -8.30 -0.51
N VAL A 130 3.06 -7.60 0.56
CA VAL A 130 2.06 -8.01 1.53
C VAL A 130 0.89 -7.02 1.53
N THR A 131 -0.33 -7.54 1.40
CA THR A 131 -1.54 -6.76 1.65
C THR A 131 -1.70 -6.55 3.15
N LEU A 132 -1.62 -5.29 3.60
CA LEU A 132 -1.69 -4.95 5.02
C LEU A 132 -3.13 -5.06 5.52
N ARG A 133 -3.42 -6.05 6.38
CA ARG A 133 -4.75 -6.29 6.97
C ARG A 133 -4.75 -6.15 8.48
N ALA A 134 -3.73 -6.69 9.13
CA ALA A 134 -3.60 -6.61 10.57
C ALA A 134 -2.12 -6.63 10.99
N VAL A 135 -1.83 -5.99 12.13
CA VAL A 135 -0.48 -5.93 12.70
C VAL A 135 -0.51 -6.15 14.21
N ARG A 136 0.65 -6.51 14.76
CA ARG A 136 0.83 -6.69 16.21
C ARG A 136 1.98 -5.87 16.76
N SER A 137 1.82 -5.50 18.01
CA SER A 137 2.90 -4.99 18.83
C SER A 137 2.94 -5.72 20.18
N PHE A 138 4.15 -5.84 20.72
CA PHE A 138 4.40 -6.42 22.03
C PHE A 138 5.11 -5.38 22.86
N SER A 139 4.63 -5.10 24.10
CA SER A 139 5.26 -4.12 24.97
C SER A 139 4.92 -4.39 26.43
N THR A 140 5.70 -3.84 27.35
CA THR A 140 5.29 -3.74 28.74
C THR A 140 4.52 -2.46 28.98
N GLU A 141 3.63 -2.43 29.97
CA GLU A 141 2.87 -1.20 30.32
C GLU A 141 3.81 -0.02 30.60
N GLY A 142 4.95 -0.26 31.24
CA GLY A 142 5.95 0.77 31.53
C GLY A 142 6.69 1.29 30.29
N ALA A 143 6.96 0.42 29.31
CA ALA A 143 7.60 0.80 28.05
C ALA A 143 6.63 1.48 27.08
N ALA A 144 5.34 1.14 27.18
CA ALA A 144 4.29 1.75 26.35
C ALA A 144 3.84 3.14 26.86
N ALA A 145 4.19 3.54 28.09
CA ALA A 145 3.81 4.84 28.63
C ALA A 145 4.55 5.97 27.89
N ILE A 146 3.80 6.96 27.39
CA ILE A 146 4.38 8.16 26.76
C ILE A 146 5.10 8.98 27.84
N ARG A 147 6.36 9.38 27.56
CA ARG A 147 7.18 10.24 28.41
C ARG A 147 7.36 11.60 27.76
N ASP A 148 7.60 12.65 28.55
CA ASP A 148 7.80 14.03 28.07
C ASP A 148 8.99 14.18 27.10
N GLN A 149 9.91 13.20 27.10
CA GLN A 149 11.10 13.17 26.24
C GLN A 149 10.90 12.41 24.91
N ASP A 150 9.70 11.88 24.66
CA ASP A 150 9.43 11.12 23.44
C ASP A 150 9.48 12.04 22.21
N GLN A 151 10.59 11.97 21.51
CA GLN A 151 10.77 12.62 20.23
C GLN A 151 9.99 11.82 19.18
N ARG A 152 8.87 12.36 18.73
CA ARG A 152 8.10 11.79 17.62
C ARG A 152 8.91 11.90 16.32
N GLN A 153 9.76 10.93 16.06
CA GLN A 153 10.38 10.80 14.75
C GLN A 153 9.32 10.32 13.76
N ARG A 154 8.77 11.23 12.98
CA ARG A 154 7.96 10.87 11.81
C ARG A 154 8.88 10.26 10.77
N GLN A 155 8.87 8.94 10.69
CA GLN A 155 9.51 8.25 9.57
C GLN A 155 8.71 8.58 8.31
N GLN A 156 9.42 8.95 7.26
CA GLN A 156 8.82 9.17 5.96
C GLN A 156 8.90 7.88 5.14
N PHE A 157 7.80 7.55 4.49
CA PHE A 157 7.72 6.39 3.60
C PHE A 157 7.66 6.84 2.15
N ASP A 158 8.16 5.99 1.26
CA ASP A 158 8.01 6.16 -0.19
C ASP A 158 6.72 5.44 -0.61
N ARG A 159 5.71 6.20 -1.02
CA ARG A 159 4.41 5.67 -1.42
C ARG A 159 4.07 6.06 -2.84
N SER A 160 3.36 5.16 -3.53
CA SER A 160 2.74 5.46 -4.83
C SER A 160 1.40 4.78 -4.98
N LEU A 161 0.46 5.54 -5.51
CA LEU A 161 -0.87 5.08 -5.87
C LEU A 161 -0.87 4.75 -7.37
N LEU A 162 -0.98 3.47 -7.71
CA LEU A 162 -0.90 2.99 -9.08
C LEU A 162 -2.29 2.61 -9.60
N PRO A 163 -2.81 3.23 -10.68
CA PRO A 163 -4.08 2.84 -11.28
C PRO A 163 -3.91 1.60 -12.16
N PHE A 164 -4.83 0.67 -12.01
CA PHE A 164 -4.93 -0.52 -12.83
C PHE A 164 -6.33 -0.61 -13.44
N TYR A 165 -6.41 -0.57 -14.76
CA TYR A 165 -7.63 -0.70 -15.56
C TYR A 165 -7.27 -1.18 -16.96
N SER A 166 -8.25 -1.72 -17.67
CA SER A 166 -8.13 -2.13 -19.07
C SER A 166 -8.81 -1.11 -20.00
N ALA A 167 -8.56 -1.21 -21.28
CA ALA A 167 -9.24 -0.35 -22.27
C ALA A 167 -10.77 -0.55 -22.29
N SER A 168 -11.25 -1.74 -21.91
CA SER A 168 -12.69 -2.05 -21.79
C SER A 168 -13.37 -1.33 -20.64
N ASP A 169 -12.62 -0.86 -19.64
CA ASP A 169 -13.15 -0.17 -18.45
C ASP A 169 -13.36 1.34 -18.71
N ILE A 170 -12.89 1.83 -19.88
CA ILE A 170 -13.13 3.20 -20.33
C ILE A 170 -14.55 3.28 -20.91
N GLU A 171 -15.47 3.82 -20.14
CA GLU A 171 -16.89 3.94 -20.55
C GLU A 171 -17.11 5.13 -21.50
N ALA A 172 -16.40 6.23 -21.29
CA ALA A 172 -16.53 7.43 -22.10
C ALA A 172 -15.20 8.18 -22.23
N ALA A 173 -15.00 8.82 -23.38
CA ALA A 173 -13.84 9.65 -23.64
C ALA A 173 -14.23 10.89 -24.46
N TRP A 174 -13.67 12.05 -24.08
CA TRP A 174 -13.84 13.31 -24.77
C TRP A 174 -12.48 13.91 -25.06
N PHE A 175 -12.23 14.20 -26.34
CA PHE A 175 -10.98 14.81 -26.77
C PHE A 175 -11.27 16.04 -27.62
N ALA A 176 -10.60 17.14 -27.31
CA ALA A 176 -10.48 18.28 -28.16
C ALA A 176 -9.14 18.25 -28.90
N GLN A 177 -9.18 18.30 -30.22
CA GLN A 177 -7.99 18.31 -31.04
C GLN A 177 -8.01 19.60 -31.88
N THR A 178 -6.93 20.36 -31.79
CA THR A 178 -6.68 21.52 -32.66
C THR A 178 -5.64 21.12 -33.69
N GLU A 179 -5.73 21.61 -34.91
CA GLU A 179 -4.75 21.31 -35.96
C GLU A 179 -3.32 21.61 -35.46
N GLY A 180 -2.44 20.60 -35.55
CA GLY A 180 -1.04 20.67 -35.13
C GLY A 180 -0.77 20.59 -33.63
N ALA A 181 -1.78 20.42 -32.79
CA ALA A 181 -1.62 20.24 -31.34
C ALA A 181 -1.93 18.82 -30.89
N SER A 182 -1.27 18.37 -29.83
CA SER A 182 -1.61 17.11 -29.16
C SER A 182 -3.01 17.19 -28.53
N PRO A 183 -3.78 16.08 -28.51
CA PRO A 183 -5.14 16.10 -27.96
C PRO A 183 -5.15 16.41 -26.47
N PHE A 184 -6.12 17.24 -26.07
CA PHE A 184 -6.50 17.43 -24.67
C PHE A 184 -7.83 16.74 -24.42
N GLY A 185 -7.99 16.03 -23.32
CA GLY A 185 -9.24 15.34 -23.07
C GLY A 185 -9.35 14.66 -21.73
N PHE A 186 -10.46 13.98 -21.59
CA PHE A 186 -10.81 13.22 -20.40
C PHE A 186 -11.29 11.83 -20.79
N GLU A 187 -10.90 10.85 -20.02
CA GLU A 187 -11.44 9.49 -20.08
C GLU A 187 -12.10 9.19 -18.74
N PHE A 188 -13.35 8.71 -18.78
CA PHE A 188 -14.06 8.20 -17.62
C PHE A 188 -13.88 6.70 -17.57
N ILE A 189 -13.34 6.20 -16.47
CA ILE A 189 -13.04 4.80 -16.21
C ILE A 189 -14.00 4.32 -15.13
N ALA A 190 -14.93 3.46 -15.51
CA ALA A 190 -16.00 2.98 -14.62
C ALA A 190 -15.48 1.99 -13.57
N GLU A 191 -14.46 1.18 -13.93
CA GLU A 191 -13.84 0.23 -13.00
C GLU A 191 -12.32 0.42 -13.03
N CYS A 192 -11.80 1.16 -12.03
CA CYS A 192 -10.36 1.31 -11.80
C CYS A 192 -10.00 0.72 -10.45
N VAL A 193 -9.01 -0.16 -10.42
CA VAL A 193 -8.44 -0.64 -9.16
C VAL A 193 -7.20 0.16 -8.83
N PHE A 194 -7.27 0.98 -7.80
CA PHE A 194 -6.08 1.63 -7.28
C PHE A 194 -5.33 0.71 -6.33
N ARG A 195 -4.03 0.61 -6.56
CA ARG A 195 -3.07 -0.13 -5.74
C ARG A 195 -2.12 0.86 -5.10
N ASP A 196 -2.20 0.99 -3.80
CA ASP A 196 -1.41 1.94 -3.01
C ASP A 196 -0.28 1.15 -2.34
N PHE A 197 0.94 1.39 -2.81
CA PHE A 197 2.13 0.70 -2.32
C PHE A 197 2.92 1.59 -1.37
N ASN A 198 3.42 0.99 -0.30
CA ASN A 198 4.47 1.54 0.53
C ASN A 198 5.76 0.77 0.26
N PHE A 199 6.71 1.41 -0.43
CA PHE A 199 7.99 0.84 -0.85
C PHE A 199 9.04 0.84 0.26
N GLY A 200 8.69 1.23 1.47
CA GLY A 200 9.56 1.24 2.63
C GLY A 200 9.94 2.64 3.09
N ARG A 201 10.92 2.70 3.99
CA ARG A 201 11.38 3.95 4.62
C ARG A 201 12.24 4.73 3.67
N ARG A 202 11.98 6.03 3.52
CA ARG A 202 12.85 6.91 2.74
C ARG A 202 14.25 6.93 3.34
N THR A 203 15.24 6.75 2.47
CA THR A 203 16.65 6.88 2.78
C THR A 203 17.15 8.23 2.27
N GLY A 204 18.27 8.71 2.84
CA GLY A 204 18.96 9.91 2.34
C GLY A 204 19.78 9.67 1.07
N GLU A 205 19.73 8.47 0.48
CA GLU A 205 20.52 8.10 -0.69
C GLU A 205 20.04 8.85 -1.95
N SER A 206 21.00 9.18 -2.81
CA SER A 206 20.70 9.92 -4.04
C SER A 206 20.25 9.02 -5.20
N VAL A 207 20.54 7.72 -5.15
CA VAL A 207 20.29 6.75 -6.23
C VAL A 207 19.62 5.51 -5.66
N GLY A 208 18.55 5.06 -6.32
CA GLY A 208 17.83 3.83 -5.98
C GLY A 208 17.34 3.11 -7.24
N PRO A 209 16.80 1.89 -7.11
CA PRO A 209 16.25 1.13 -8.23
C PRO A 209 15.05 1.85 -8.85
N LYS A 210 14.78 1.57 -10.12
CA LYS A 210 13.56 2.00 -10.78
C LYS A 210 12.46 0.97 -10.53
N ILE A 211 11.39 1.38 -9.87
CA ILE A 211 10.24 0.52 -9.55
C ILE A 211 8.96 1.33 -9.85
N ALA A 212 8.08 0.76 -10.65
CA ALA A 212 6.84 1.41 -11.08
C ALA A 212 7.06 2.79 -11.75
N GLY A 213 8.06 2.88 -12.63
CA GLY A 213 8.42 4.07 -13.39
C GLY A 213 9.29 5.08 -12.66
N ASP A 214 9.38 5.03 -11.34
CA ASP A 214 10.10 6.01 -10.52
C ASP A 214 11.35 5.42 -9.88
N ARG A 215 12.36 6.28 -9.62
CA ARG A 215 13.52 5.92 -8.81
C ARG A 215 13.13 5.95 -7.33
N ARG A 216 13.20 4.78 -6.67
CA ARG A 216 12.88 4.64 -5.26
C ARG A 216 14.10 4.89 -4.40
N LYS A 217 13.98 5.80 -3.44
CA LYS A 217 15.00 6.14 -2.45
C LYS A 217 14.55 5.66 -1.08
N SER A 218 14.23 4.38 -1.00
CA SER A 218 13.66 3.76 0.20
C SER A 218 14.27 2.39 0.45
N SER A 219 14.33 2.01 1.73
CA SER A 219 14.65 0.66 2.17
C SER A 219 13.36 -0.12 2.35
N PRO A 220 13.20 -1.28 1.68
CA PRO A 220 12.08 -2.20 1.89
C PRO A 220 11.97 -2.65 3.35
N PHE A 221 10.82 -3.23 3.72
CA PHE A 221 10.63 -3.83 5.02
C PHE A 221 11.25 -5.23 5.04
N LEU A 222 12.19 -5.47 5.95
CA LEU A 222 12.77 -6.79 6.17
C LEU A 222 11.89 -7.57 7.16
N ILE A 223 11.15 -8.54 6.65
CA ILE A 223 10.21 -9.33 7.44
C ILE A 223 10.42 -10.82 7.24
N CYS A 224 9.96 -11.60 8.22
CA CYS A 224 9.89 -13.04 8.09
C CYS A 224 8.78 -13.44 7.12
N ARG A 225 9.09 -14.22 6.08
CA ARG A 225 8.12 -14.70 5.09
C ARG A 225 7.03 -15.62 5.67
N HIS A 226 7.28 -16.23 6.83
CA HIS A 226 6.37 -17.20 7.44
C HIS A 226 5.41 -16.55 8.45
N CYS A 227 5.89 -15.58 9.22
CA CYS A 227 5.11 -15.02 10.34
C CYS A 227 5.03 -13.49 10.36
N GLY A 228 5.68 -12.78 9.42
CA GLY A 228 5.62 -11.32 9.32
C GLY A 228 6.35 -10.54 10.42
N VAL A 229 7.17 -11.19 11.25
CA VAL A 229 7.98 -10.51 12.26
C VAL A 229 9.01 -9.62 11.57
N LEU A 230 9.11 -8.37 12.04
CA LEU A 230 10.10 -7.41 11.57
C LEU A 230 11.50 -7.81 12.04
N GLN A 231 12.45 -7.81 11.10
CA GLN A 231 13.85 -7.97 11.44
C GLN A 231 14.37 -6.75 12.21
N LYS A 232 15.06 -7.00 13.32
CA LYS A 232 15.74 -5.98 14.09
C LYS A 232 17.03 -5.52 13.38
N PRO A 233 17.43 -4.24 13.51
CA PRO A 233 18.72 -3.77 12.99
C PRO A 233 19.87 -4.57 13.57
N ALA A 234 20.98 -4.69 12.81
CA ALA A 234 22.16 -5.47 13.17
C ALA A 234 22.82 -5.10 14.52
N VAL A 235 22.57 -3.92 15.04
CA VAL A 235 23.05 -3.47 16.36
C VAL A 235 22.35 -4.19 17.54
N GLU A 236 21.22 -4.83 17.27
CA GLU A 236 20.43 -5.62 18.24
C GLU A 236 20.47 -7.13 17.91
N GLU A 237 21.49 -7.57 17.16
CA GLU A 237 21.57 -8.92 16.55
C GLU A 237 21.60 -10.09 17.54
N ASP A 238 21.90 -9.88 18.82
CA ASP A 238 21.95 -10.96 19.82
C ASP A 238 20.57 -11.48 20.28
N GLN A 239 19.47 -10.85 19.79
CA GLN A 239 18.13 -11.37 20.03
C GLN A 239 17.45 -11.67 18.68
N PRO A 240 17.30 -12.96 18.31
CA PRO A 240 16.42 -13.30 17.19
C PRO A 240 15.07 -12.61 17.43
N GLY A 241 14.51 -11.97 16.38
CA GLY A 241 13.17 -11.42 16.47
C GLY A 241 12.24 -12.49 17.04
N ASP A 242 11.35 -12.11 17.96
CA ASP A 242 10.47 -13.05 18.66
C ASP A 242 9.49 -13.72 17.69
N HIS A 243 10.02 -14.69 16.93
CA HIS A 243 9.19 -15.55 16.09
C HIS A 243 8.25 -16.36 16.96
N PRO A 244 6.95 -16.49 16.59
CA PRO A 244 6.05 -17.35 17.32
C PRO A 244 6.53 -18.81 17.26
N PRO A 245 6.21 -19.64 18.25
CA PRO A 245 6.72 -21.03 18.37
C PRO A 245 6.41 -21.92 17.17
N ASP A 246 5.34 -21.62 16.45
CA ASP A 246 4.91 -22.32 15.23
C ASP A 246 5.63 -21.84 13.94
N CYS A 247 6.44 -20.81 14.04
CA CYS A 247 7.21 -20.33 12.90
C CYS A 247 8.43 -21.22 12.65
N PRO A 248 8.68 -21.65 11.41
CA PRO A 248 9.88 -22.45 11.07
C PRO A 248 11.21 -21.78 11.43
N ALA A 249 11.23 -20.45 11.58
CA ALA A 249 12.42 -19.68 11.96
C ALA A 249 12.56 -19.51 13.49
N SER A 250 11.64 -20.02 14.31
CA SER A 250 11.59 -19.79 15.75
C SER A 250 12.75 -20.42 16.53
N ASP A 251 13.28 -21.55 16.06
CA ASP A 251 14.34 -22.31 16.75
C ASP A 251 15.76 -21.92 16.28
N GLY A 252 15.89 -20.91 15.42
CA GLY A 252 17.18 -20.44 14.90
C GLY A 252 17.90 -21.40 13.96
N LYS A 253 17.29 -22.54 13.59
CA LYS A 253 17.92 -23.51 12.69
C LYS A 253 17.79 -23.14 11.23
N LEU A 254 16.78 -22.36 10.87
CA LEU A 254 16.60 -21.90 9.51
C LEU A 254 17.53 -20.73 9.22
N PRO A 255 18.41 -20.83 8.17
CA PRO A 255 19.28 -19.71 7.80
C PRO A 255 18.49 -18.43 7.48
N ARG A 256 19.01 -17.27 7.89
CA ARG A 256 18.37 -15.96 7.71
C ARG A 256 17.93 -15.71 6.27
N GLY A 257 18.76 -16.03 5.28
CA GLY A 257 18.43 -15.89 3.85
C GLY A 257 17.27 -16.75 3.36
N GLU A 258 16.83 -17.77 4.11
CA GLU A 258 15.67 -18.61 3.74
C GLU A 258 14.34 -18.06 4.23
N TRP A 259 14.33 -17.31 5.34
CA TRP A 259 13.10 -16.78 5.91
C TRP A 259 12.95 -15.26 5.82
N GLU A 260 14.03 -14.50 5.73
CA GLU A 260 13.98 -13.04 5.60
C GLU A 260 13.67 -12.63 4.17
N ARG A 261 12.76 -11.65 4.01
CA ARG A 261 12.41 -11.09 2.71
C ARG A 261 12.28 -9.57 2.79
N GLU A 262 12.90 -8.92 1.82
CA GLU A 262 12.63 -7.52 1.51
C GLU A 262 11.25 -7.41 0.88
N SER A 263 10.32 -6.74 1.54
CA SER A 263 8.92 -6.74 1.14
C SER A 263 8.36 -5.33 1.12
N PHE A 264 7.37 -5.10 0.24
CA PHE A 264 6.56 -3.89 0.20
C PHE A 264 5.21 -4.15 0.84
N LEU A 265 4.55 -3.08 1.28
CA LEU A 265 3.17 -3.17 1.76
C LEU A 265 2.23 -2.63 0.69
N MET A 266 1.03 -3.17 0.66
CA MET A 266 0.00 -2.77 -0.30
C MET A 266 -1.38 -2.74 0.35
N ARG A 267 -2.22 -1.89 -0.21
CA ARG A 267 -3.68 -1.98 -0.19
C ARG A 267 -4.22 -1.79 -1.59
N SER A 268 -5.40 -2.29 -1.87
CA SER A 268 -6.10 -2.05 -3.13
C SER A 268 -7.57 -1.77 -2.90
N PHE A 269 -8.13 -0.92 -3.74
CA PHE A 269 -9.56 -0.61 -3.70
C PHE A 269 -10.08 -0.30 -5.10
N PRO A 270 -11.27 -0.79 -5.46
CA PRO A 270 -11.94 -0.42 -6.70
C PRO A 270 -12.61 0.94 -6.55
N THR A 271 -12.60 1.74 -7.61
CA THR A 271 -13.32 3.01 -7.68
C THR A 271 -13.51 3.43 -9.14
N GLU A 272 -14.32 4.44 -9.36
CA GLU A 272 -14.36 5.18 -10.62
C GLU A 272 -13.17 6.15 -10.70
N ALA A 273 -12.69 6.42 -11.91
CA ALA A 273 -11.60 7.35 -12.13
C ALA A 273 -11.81 8.23 -13.36
N ILE A 274 -11.26 9.43 -13.31
CA ILE A 274 -11.15 10.31 -14.48
C ILE A 274 -9.67 10.44 -14.80
N ARG A 275 -9.29 10.02 -16.00
CA ARG A 275 -7.96 10.27 -16.54
C ARG A 275 -7.99 11.57 -17.35
N VAL A 276 -7.15 12.52 -16.97
CA VAL A 276 -6.97 13.77 -17.71
C VAL A 276 -5.77 13.60 -18.63
N VAL A 277 -5.98 13.79 -19.93
CA VAL A 277 -4.93 13.76 -20.96
C VAL A 277 -4.60 15.19 -21.34
N ILE A 278 -3.38 15.64 -21.06
CA ILE A 278 -2.89 16.97 -21.35
C ILE A 278 -1.66 16.92 -22.25
N PRO A 279 -1.59 17.75 -23.31
CA PRO A 279 -0.53 17.67 -24.32
C PRO A 279 0.87 18.02 -23.79
N VAL A 280 0.94 18.68 -22.66
CA VAL A 280 2.20 19.16 -22.04
C VAL A 280 2.66 18.30 -20.85
N ALA A 281 1.99 17.18 -20.57
CA ALA A 281 2.28 16.35 -19.41
C ALA A 281 3.76 15.91 -19.32
N GLY A 282 4.40 15.63 -20.45
CA GLY A 282 5.81 15.23 -20.49
C GLY A 282 6.82 16.37 -20.25
N SER A 283 6.36 17.62 -20.20
CA SER A 283 7.20 18.81 -19.96
C SER A 283 6.93 19.50 -18.61
N LEU A 284 5.94 19.03 -17.85
CA LEU A 284 5.66 19.53 -16.51
C LEU A 284 6.65 18.92 -15.52
N ASP A 285 7.19 19.75 -14.64
CA ASP A 285 7.86 19.24 -13.45
C ASP A 285 6.84 18.78 -12.38
N ASP A 286 7.32 18.15 -11.30
CA ASP A 286 6.46 17.60 -10.25
C ASP A 286 5.61 18.68 -9.56
N ASP A 287 6.10 19.91 -9.43
CA ASP A 287 5.39 20.98 -8.73
C ASP A 287 4.36 21.65 -9.65
N ASP A 288 4.66 21.76 -10.94
CA ASP A 288 3.72 22.20 -11.96
C ASP A 288 2.56 21.19 -12.10
N ALA A 289 2.86 19.90 -12.13
CA ALA A 289 1.85 18.84 -12.18
C ALA A 289 0.91 18.88 -10.95
N LYS A 290 1.46 19.02 -9.74
CA LYS A 290 0.67 19.19 -8.51
C LYS A 290 -0.19 20.43 -8.53
N SER A 291 0.36 21.55 -9.00
CA SER A 291 -0.35 22.83 -9.13
C SER A 291 -1.51 22.73 -10.12
N PHE A 292 -1.30 22.05 -11.24
CA PHE A 292 -2.34 21.79 -12.24
C PHE A 292 -3.47 20.92 -11.68
N VAL A 293 -3.15 19.84 -11.00
CA VAL A 293 -4.13 18.96 -10.34
C VAL A 293 -4.91 19.71 -9.26
N ALA A 294 -4.23 20.52 -8.45
CA ALA A 294 -4.90 21.37 -7.45
C ALA A 294 -5.86 22.37 -8.10
N GLY A 295 -5.48 22.94 -9.25
CA GLY A 295 -6.34 23.82 -10.04
C GLY A 295 -7.60 23.13 -10.57
N ILE A 296 -7.48 21.90 -11.09
CA ILE A 296 -8.64 21.09 -11.50
C ILE A 296 -9.54 20.83 -10.31
N ASN A 297 -9.01 20.34 -9.18
CA ASN A 297 -9.79 20.06 -7.98
C ASN A 297 -10.55 21.30 -7.49
N LEU A 298 -9.89 22.45 -7.47
CA LEU A 298 -10.55 23.72 -7.09
C LEU A 298 -11.66 24.11 -8.07
N GLY A 299 -11.43 23.93 -9.37
CA GLY A 299 -12.42 24.18 -10.42
C GLY A 299 -13.66 23.30 -10.24
N MET A 300 -13.46 22.01 -9.99
CA MET A 300 -14.54 21.05 -9.73
C MET A 300 -15.30 21.40 -8.44
N GLN A 301 -14.61 21.69 -7.34
CA GLN A 301 -15.25 22.12 -6.09
C GLN A 301 -16.12 23.37 -6.28
N ARG A 302 -15.64 24.36 -7.04
CA ARG A 302 -16.42 25.57 -7.36
C ARG A 302 -17.63 25.26 -8.23
N HIS A 303 -17.46 24.45 -9.27
CA HIS A 303 -18.54 24.09 -10.18
C HIS A 303 -19.68 23.33 -9.48
N PHE A 304 -19.35 22.42 -8.60
CA PHE A 304 -20.30 21.62 -7.84
C PHE A 304 -20.66 22.20 -6.46
N ALA A 305 -20.37 23.49 -6.23
CA ALA A 305 -20.71 24.24 -5.01
C ALA A 305 -20.25 23.55 -3.69
N GLY A 306 -19.04 22.97 -3.68
CA GLY A 306 -18.48 22.32 -2.50
C GLY A 306 -19.09 20.96 -2.16
N LYS A 307 -19.93 20.38 -3.04
CA LYS A 307 -20.52 19.05 -2.83
C LYS A 307 -19.60 17.89 -3.16
N ILE A 308 -18.37 18.17 -3.58
CA ILE A 308 -17.38 17.18 -3.99
C ILE A 308 -16.13 17.33 -3.11
N ASP A 309 -16.09 16.65 -2.00
CA ASP A 309 -14.93 16.53 -1.08
C ASP A 309 -14.27 15.15 -1.12
N HIS A 310 -14.79 14.25 -1.93
CA HIS A 310 -14.32 12.87 -2.02
C HIS A 310 -13.39 12.60 -3.21
N ILE A 311 -13.15 13.59 -4.08
CA ILE A 311 -12.18 13.46 -5.17
C ILE A 311 -10.76 13.52 -4.60
N ARG A 312 -9.98 12.51 -4.92
CA ARG A 312 -8.54 12.42 -4.59
C ARG A 312 -7.73 12.33 -5.88
N SER A 313 -6.59 12.96 -5.90
CA SER A 313 -5.64 12.98 -7.01
C SER A 313 -4.27 12.51 -6.54
#